data_d278c6c33ae24ceecaad5310b408d0e6
#
_entry.id   d278c6c33ae24ceecaad5310b408d0e6
#
_cell.length_a   1.000
_cell.length_b   1.000
_cell.length_c   1.000
_cell.angle_alpha   90.00
_cell.angle_beta   90.00
_cell.angle_gamma   90.00
#
_symmetry.space_group_name_H-M   'P 1'
#
loop_
_entity.id
_entity.type
_entity.pdbx_description
1 polymer ?
#
loop_
_entity_poly.entity_id
_entity_poly.type
_entity_poly.pdbx_seq_one_letter_code
_entity_poly.pdbx_strand_id
1 'polypeptide(L)'
;MRGNGSVTANGGISSSPISIGGGGGGGRIAVYVSGDEFFSGVIAAHGGYGEYQSGGAGTVYKKYTLNETAMLYVLNDGFCDSPKTVLSTLLNFDALISGQCSTISILGSFFAESLVGDGTGALEISAESSLSGAGNLAISNLFIACYGILNYSSIDIRYGGYLTLTENGSSHGSLGGTYSFETISVRAKGELRLHYLSVENANRSGERIVLDCSFISIEKYGVITSNGEGFSGSREFPTISGLGAGLFDLNAASGGGYGGTGGSFFLISICFN
;
A
#
# COMPACT_ATOMS: atom_id res chain seq x y z
N MET A 1 11.16 28.16 -11.62
CA MET A 1 12.50 27.57 -11.37
C MET A 1 13.14 27.28 -12.74
N ARG A 2 14.45 27.55 -12.93
CA ARG A 2 15.15 27.32 -14.21
C ARG A 2 16.53 26.72 -13.96
N GLY A 3 17.05 25.94 -14.93
CA GLY A 3 18.39 25.36 -14.91
C GLY A 3 18.41 23.85 -14.89
N ASN A 4 19.61 23.29 -14.79
CA ASN A 4 19.88 21.83 -14.83
C ASN A 4 20.79 21.34 -13.68
N GLY A 5 20.93 22.13 -12.64
CA GLY A 5 21.70 21.76 -11.44
C GLY A 5 20.99 20.71 -10.57
N SER A 6 21.40 20.62 -9.31
CA SER A 6 20.78 19.73 -8.33
C SER A 6 20.33 20.43 -7.07
N VAL A 7 19.20 20.01 -6.53
CA VAL A 7 18.68 20.38 -5.21
C VAL A 7 18.55 19.09 -4.41
N THR A 8 19.40 18.89 -3.41
CA THR A 8 19.45 17.61 -2.70
C THR A 8 19.39 17.79 -1.20
N ALA A 9 18.67 16.87 -0.54
CA ALA A 9 18.64 16.68 0.91
C ALA A 9 18.81 15.18 1.23
N ASN A 10 19.81 14.56 0.61
CA ASN A 10 20.07 13.13 0.75
C ASN A 10 20.65 12.81 2.12
N GLY A 11 20.39 11.59 2.60
CA GLY A 11 21.00 11.08 3.83
C GLY A 11 22.50 10.85 3.69
N GLY A 12 23.21 10.96 4.81
CA GLY A 12 24.65 10.68 4.86
C GLY A 12 24.94 9.20 4.66
N ILE A 13 26.03 8.90 3.96
CA ILE A 13 26.52 7.54 3.78
C ILE A 13 27.36 7.09 4.98
N SER A 14 27.26 5.80 5.37
CA SER A 14 28.16 5.18 6.33
C SER A 14 29.23 4.43 5.57
N SER A 15 30.48 4.90 5.68
CA SER A 15 31.63 4.35 4.94
C SER A 15 32.81 3.98 5.83
N SER A 16 32.55 3.60 7.10
CA SER A 16 33.63 3.21 8.00
C SER A 16 34.07 1.76 7.74
N PRO A 17 35.30 1.50 7.40
CA PRO A 17 35.81 0.13 7.20
C PRO A 17 35.94 -0.68 8.52
N ILE A 18 35.63 -0.05 9.68
CA ILE A 18 35.84 -0.64 11.00
C ILE A 18 34.50 -0.85 11.75
N SER A 19 33.46 -0.18 11.34
CA SER A 19 32.13 -0.29 12.00
C SER A 19 31.02 -0.41 10.97
N ILE A 20 30.20 -1.44 11.14
CA ILE A 20 28.99 -1.64 10.36
C ILE A 20 27.97 -0.56 10.80
N GLY A 21 27.84 0.49 10.01
CA GLY A 21 26.93 1.60 10.29
C GLY A 21 25.70 1.61 9.36
N GLY A 22 24.60 2.15 9.86
CA GLY A 22 23.44 2.44 9.02
C GLY A 22 23.59 3.77 8.27
N GLY A 23 22.95 3.89 7.10
CA GLY A 23 22.84 5.13 6.35
C GLY A 23 21.92 6.14 7.03
N GLY A 24 22.17 7.44 6.84
CA GLY A 24 21.28 8.51 7.32
C GLY A 24 19.97 8.56 6.52
N GLY A 25 18.88 8.95 7.16
CA GLY A 25 17.61 9.20 6.44
C GLY A 25 17.69 10.42 5.53
N GLY A 26 16.94 10.42 4.42
CA GLY A 26 16.75 11.57 3.55
C GLY A 26 16.00 12.72 4.27
N GLY A 27 16.30 13.94 3.86
CA GLY A 27 15.65 15.14 4.37
C GLY A 27 14.33 15.47 3.67
N ARG A 28 13.93 16.74 3.78
CA ARG A 28 12.67 17.24 3.19
C ARG A 28 12.95 18.43 2.30
N ILE A 29 12.38 18.43 1.10
CA ILE A 29 12.45 19.51 0.15
C ILE A 29 11.03 19.96 -0.18
N ALA A 30 10.75 21.26 -0.15
CA ALA A 30 9.51 21.82 -0.63
C ALA A 30 9.83 22.85 -1.74
N VAL A 31 9.17 22.68 -2.91
CA VAL A 31 9.32 23.55 -4.06
C VAL A 31 7.97 24.14 -4.41
N TYR A 32 7.88 25.46 -4.43
CA TYR A 32 6.68 26.19 -4.85
C TYR A 32 6.98 26.87 -6.19
N VAL A 33 6.24 26.53 -7.22
CA VAL A 33 6.41 27.02 -8.58
C VAL A 33 5.29 28.01 -8.91
N SER A 34 5.62 29.31 -9.07
CA SER A 34 4.65 30.38 -9.34
C SER A 34 4.55 30.80 -10.80
N GLY A 35 5.14 30.07 -11.71
CA GLY A 35 5.15 30.36 -13.16
C GLY A 35 5.66 29.15 -13.93
N ASP A 36 6.12 29.38 -15.15
CA ASP A 36 6.69 28.31 -15.97
C ASP A 36 7.92 27.69 -15.32
N GLU A 37 7.98 26.38 -15.35
CA GLU A 37 9.12 25.62 -14.87
C GLU A 37 9.98 25.16 -16.07
N PHE A 38 11.24 25.58 -16.05
CA PHE A 38 12.28 25.17 -17.01
C PHE A 38 13.46 24.49 -16.28
N PHE A 39 13.19 23.86 -15.13
CA PHE A 39 14.21 23.12 -14.39
C PHE A 39 14.22 21.68 -14.87
N SER A 40 15.35 21.26 -15.46
CA SER A 40 15.60 19.88 -15.92
C SER A 40 16.64 19.16 -15.07
N GLY A 41 17.00 19.72 -13.93
CA GLY A 41 17.97 19.15 -13.01
C GLY A 41 17.36 18.11 -12.06
N VAL A 42 18.14 17.68 -11.09
CA VAL A 42 17.77 16.68 -10.11
C VAL A 42 17.22 17.33 -8.84
N ILE A 43 16.08 16.83 -8.33
CA ILE A 43 15.59 17.14 -6.98
C ILE A 43 15.49 15.80 -6.25
N ALA A 44 16.28 15.61 -5.19
CA ALA A 44 16.39 14.32 -4.51
C ALA A 44 16.50 14.46 -3.00
N ALA A 45 15.86 13.53 -2.29
CA ALA A 45 15.90 13.41 -0.83
C ALA A 45 15.92 11.92 -0.42
N HIS A 46 16.76 11.11 -1.07
CA HIS A 46 16.88 9.69 -0.74
C HIS A 46 17.66 9.46 0.55
N GLY A 47 17.54 8.28 1.15
CA GLY A 47 18.39 7.84 2.24
C GLY A 47 19.86 7.68 1.81
N GLY A 48 20.76 7.65 2.76
CA GLY A 48 22.16 7.34 2.52
C GLY A 48 22.43 5.83 2.50
N TYR A 49 23.45 5.42 1.80
CA TYR A 49 23.93 4.04 1.87
C TYR A 49 24.48 3.70 3.26
N GLY A 50 24.15 2.51 3.75
CA GLY A 50 24.73 1.94 4.97
C GLY A 50 25.04 0.46 4.75
N GLU A 51 26.18 -0.01 5.28
CA GLU A 51 26.56 -1.42 5.16
C GLU A 51 25.63 -2.37 5.92
N TYR A 52 25.04 -1.92 7.02
CA TYR A 52 24.07 -2.70 7.78
C TYR A 52 22.64 -2.51 7.25
N GLN A 53 22.25 -1.27 7.07
CA GLN A 53 20.93 -0.87 6.56
C GLN A 53 21.03 0.52 5.94
N SER A 54 20.45 0.70 4.78
CA SER A 54 20.36 2.01 4.15
C SER A 54 19.35 2.90 4.86
N GLY A 55 19.49 4.22 4.74
CA GLY A 55 18.54 5.17 5.30
C GLY A 55 17.20 5.16 4.57
N GLY A 56 16.13 5.52 5.27
CA GLY A 56 14.82 5.70 4.66
C GLY A 56 14.76 6.92 3.74
N ALA A 57 13.90 6.88 2.73
CA ALA A 57 13.66 8.01 1.86
C ALA A 57 13.16 9.23 2.65
N GLY A 58 13.57 10.42 2.23
CA GLY A 58 12.94 11.67 2.60
C GLY A 58 11.79 12.00 1.65
N THR A 59 11.37 13.26 1.66
CA THR A 59 10.23 13.71 0.86
C THR A 59 10.57 14.92 0.01
N VAL A 60 10.05 14.95 -1.23
CA VAL A 60 10.07 16.12 -2.09
C VAL A 60 8.63 16.53 -2.36
N TYR A 61 8.21 17.64 -1.80
CA TYR A 61 6.90 18.24 -2.09
C TYR A 61 7.04 19.31 -3.15
N LYS A 62 6.21 19.25 -4.19
CA LYS A 62 6.19 20.21 -5.28
C LYS A 62 4.78 20.74 -5.49
N LYS A 63 4.60 22.04 -5.40
CA LYS A 63 3.31 22.70 -5.61
C LYS A 63 3.42 23.74 -6.73
N TYR A 64 2.54 23.61 -7.72
CA TYR A 64 2.34 24.59 -8.77
C TYR A 64 1.22 25.55 -8.36
N THR A 65 1.56 26.80 -8.07
CA THR A 65 0.59 27.77 -7.51
C THR A 65 -0.40 28.31 -8.55
N LEU A 66 -0.12 28.16 -9.84
CA LEU A 66 -1.03 28.62 -10.90
C LEU A 66 -2.26 27.73 -11.06
N ASN A 67 -2.09 26.42 -10.94
CA ASN A 67 -3.16 25.43 -11.07
C ASN A 67 -3.44 24.67 -9.78
N GLU A 68 -2.82 25.12 -8.68
CA GLU A 68 -2.92 24.54 -7.35
C GLU A 68 -2.49 23.05 -7.25
N THR A 69 -1.90 22.48 -8.31
CA THR A 69 -1.49 21.07 -8.33
C THR A 69 -0.32 20.83 -7.39
N ALA A 70 -0.47 19.84 -6.52
CA ALA A 70 0.54 19.43 -5.55
C ALA A 70 0.94 17.96 -5.74
N MET A 71 2.23 17.70 -5.71
CA MET A 71 2.79 16.35 -5.83
C MET A 71 3.76 16.07 -4.70
N LEU A 72 3.67 14.85 -4.12
CA LEU A 72 4.61 14.36 -3.14
C LEU A 72 5.41 13.20 -3.73
N TYR A 73 6.73 13.33 -3.72
CA TYR A 73 7.65 12.29 -4.17
C TYR A 73 8.36 11.70 -2.96
N VAL A 74 8.40 10.36 -2.91
CA VAL A 74 9.17 9.58 -1.95
C VAL A 74 9.94 8.53 -2.74
N LEU A 75 11.22 8.79 -2.97
CA LEU A 75 12.10 7.99 -3.83
C LEU A 75 13.38 7.68 -3.07
N ASN A 76 13.86 6.43 -3.09
CA ASN A 76 14.98 5.99 -2.26
C ASN A 76 16.22 5.49 -3.03
N ASP A 77 16.40 5.91 -4.27
CA ASP A 77 17.59 5.63 -5.10
C ASP A 77 17.95 4.13 -5.21
N GLY A 78 16.96 3.24 -5.09
CA GLY A 78 17.15 1.78 -5.18
C GLY A 78 17.55 1.10 -3.86
N PHE A 79 17.59 1.81 -2.72
CA PHE A 79 17.88 1.20 -1.43
C PHE A 79 16.65 0.48 -0.86
N CYS A 80 16.52 -0.83 -1.15
CA CYS A 80 15.35 -1.64 -0.83
C CYS A 80 15.31 -2.14 0.63
N ASP A 81 16.41 -2.12 1.35
CA ASP A 81 16.55 -2.56 2.74
C ASP A 81 16.34 -1.43 3.76
N SER A 82 15.75 -0.33 3.32
CA SER A 82 15.61 0.90 4.10
C SER A 82 14.38 0.88 5.02
N PRO A 83 14.42 1.64 6.13
CA PRO A 83 13.24 1.82 6.97
C PRO A 83 12.15 2.62 6.26
N LYS A 84 10.89 2.42 6.70
CA LYS A 84 9.73 3.13 6.17
C LYS A 84 9.82 4.64 6.38
N THR A 85 9.44 5.41 5.36
CA THR A 85 9.19 6.84 5.48
C THR A 85 7.82 7.05 6.10
N VAL A 86 7.78 7.63 7.29
CA VAL A 86 6.52 7.89 8.01
C VAL A 86 5.97 9.26 7.64
N LEU A 87 4.74 9.28 7.12
CA LEU A 87 3.97 10.50 6.89
C LEU A 87 2.94 10.63 8.00
N SER A 88 3.10 11.62 8.89
CA SER A 88 2.28 11.77 10.10
C SER A 88 1.52 13.10 10.20
N THR A 89 1.66 13.98 9.22
CA THR A 89 0.97 15.28 9.19
C THR A 89 -0.09 15.29 8.10
N LEU A 90 -1.20 15.99 8.35
CA LEU A 90 -2.24 16.21 7.34
C LEU A 90 -1.63 16.89 6.11
N LEU A 91 -1.60 16.21 4.99
CA LEU A 91 -1.12 16.72 3.72
C LEU A 91 -2.16 16.43 2.63
N ASN A 92 -2.40 17.44 1.79
CA ASN A 92 -3.22 17.32 0.60
C ASN A 92 -2.31 17.39 -0.62
N PHE A 93 -2.40 16.41 -1.50
CA PHE A 93 -1.68 16.39 -2.77
C PHE A 93 -2.51 15.68 -3.84
N ASP A 94 -2.36 16.09 -5.09
CA ASP A 94 -3.06 15.48 -6.22
C ASP A 94 -2.44 14.12 -6.58
N ALA A 95 -1.12 13.99 -6.40
CA ALA A 95 -0.42 12.74 -6.66
C ALA A 95 0.64 12.44 -5.60
N LEU A 96 0.68 11.18 -5.16
CA LEU A 96 1.81 10.58 -4.43
C LEU A 96 2.60 9.70 -5.39
N ILE A 97 3.87 9.99 -5.54
CA ILE A 97 4.80 9.23 -6.37
C ILE A 97 5.79 8.51 -5.45
N SER A 98 5.74 7.19 -5.43
CA SER A 98 6.58 6.32 -4.61
C SER A 98 7.35 5.36 -5.51
N GLY A 99 8.65 5.21 -5.31
CA GLY A 99 9.45 4.32 -6.13
C GLY A 99 10.89 4.20 -5.66
N GLN A 100 11.73 3.58 -6.47
CA GLN A 100 13.14 3.33 -6.16
C GLN A 100 13.30 2.68 -4.80
N CYS A 101 12.47 1.64 -4.56
CA CYS A 101 12.43 0.87 -3.30
C CYS A 101 11.97 1.66 -2.06
N SER A 102 11.31 2.79 -2.20
CA SER A 102 10.77 3.48 -1.03
C SER A 102 9.59 2.72 -0.44
N THR A 103 9.53 2.67 0.89
CA THR A 103 8.37 2.18 1.63
C THR A 103 7.80 3.32 2.47
N ILE A 104 6.51 3.58 2.33
CA ILE A 104 5.82 4.67 3.01
C ILE A 104 4.82 4.09 4.02
N SER A 105 4.74 4.67 5.21
CA SER A 105 3.67 4.40 6.17
C SER A 105 2.88 5.69 6.42
N ILE A 106 1.57 5.64 6.18
CA ILE A 106 0.64 6.73 6.48
C ILE A 106 0.16 6.57 7.92
N LEU A 107 0.40 7.62 8.74
CA LEU A 107 -0.11 7.75 10.10
C LEU A 107 -0.95 9.04 10.18
N GLY A 108 -2.27 8.90 10.17
CA GLY A 108 -3.21 10.02 10.19
C GLY A 108 -4.05 10.12 8.92
N SER A 109 -4.58 11.30 8.65
CA SER A 109 -5.49 11.52 7.51
C SER A 109 -4.79 12.22 6.37
N PHE A 110 -4.86 11.61 5.18
CA PHE A 110 -4.24 12.12 3.96
C PHE A 110 -5.26 12.22 2.84
N PHE A 111 -5.00 13.14 1.93
CA PHE A 111 -5.76 13.30 0.71
C PHE A 111 -4.85 13.13 -0.50
N ALA A 112 -5.21 12.25 -1.43
CA ALA A 112 -4.54 12.03 -2.71
C ALA A 112 -5.53 11.61 -3.80
N GLU A 113 -5.41 12.17 -5.00
CA GLU A 113 -6.22 11.76 -6.16
C GLU A 113 -5.61 10.56 -6.89
N SER A 114 -4.30 10.43 -6.87
CA SER A 114 -3.61 9.34 -7.54
C SER A 114 -2.37 8.86 -6.79
N LEU A 115 -2.10 7.56 -6.91
CA LEU A 115 -0.93 6.90 -6.36
C LEU A 115 -0.17 6.23 -7.50
N VAL A 116 1.06 6.65 -7.71
CA VAL A 116 1.89 6.23 -8.84
C VAL A 116 3.23 5.71 -8.33
N GLY A 117 3.67 4.58 -8.82
CA GLY A 117 4.98 4.02 -8.54
C GLY A 117 5.76 3.63 -9.79
N ASP A 118 6.90 3.02 -9.58
CA ASP A 118 7.77 2.41 -10.61
C ASP A 118 7.76 0.87 -10.55
N GLY A 119 6.93 0.30 -9.70
CA GLY A 119 6.85 -1.16 -9.45
C GLY A 119 7.73 -1.63 -8.30
N THR A 120 8.49 -0.76 -7.64
CA THR A 120 9.34 -1.10 -6.50
C THR A 120 8.93 -0.40 -5.20
N GLY A 121 8.06 0.62 -5.30
CA GLY A 121 7.55 1.36 -4.15
C GLY A 121 6.42 0.63 -3.43
N ALA A 122 6.29 0.87 -2.12
CA ALA A 122 5.21 0.34 -1.29
C ALA A 122 4.61 1.42 -0.40
N LEU A 123 3.29 1.34 -0.19
CA LEU A 123 2.51 2.23 0.67
C LEU A 123 1.68 1.41 1.65
N GLU A 124 1.77 1.73 2.92
CA GLU A 124 0.94 1.16 3.98
C GLU A 124 0.05 2.24 4.58
N ILE A 125 -1.26 1.99 4.59
CA ILE A 125 -2.22 2.79 5.34
C ILE A 125 -2.41 2.09 6.67
N SER A 126 -1.80 2.64 7.73
CA SER A 126 -1.81 2.03 9.06
C SER A 126 -3.22 2.02 9.66
N ALA A 127 -3.45 1.17 10.64
CA ALA A 127 -4.67 1.19 11.43
C ALA A 127 -4.89 2.60 12.03
N GLU A 128 -6.14 3.04 12.17
CA GLU A 128 -6.53 4.39 12.62
C GLU A 128 -6.15 5.53 11.66
N SER A 129 -5.57 5.20 10.50
CA SER A 129 -5.20 6.17 9.47
C SER A 129 -6.21 6.14 8.32
N SER A 130 -6.25 7.24 7.57
CA SER A 130 -7.14 7.33 6.41
C SER A 130 -6.44 7.90 5.18
N LEU A 131 -6.78 7.36 4.03
CA LEU A 131 -6.45 7.92 2.73
C LEU A 131 -7.76 8.22 1.99
N SER A 132 -7.92 9.45 1.54
CA SER A 132 -9.15 9.95 0.92
C SER A 132 -8.85 10.74 -0.34
N GLY A 133 -9.87 10.96 -1.17
CA GLY A 133 -9.83 11.80 -2.36
C GLY A 133 -11.22 12.24 -2.79
N ALA A 134 -11.31 13.11 -3.82
CA ALA A 134 -12.58 13.69 -4.25
C ALA A 134 -13.44 12.70 -5.06
N GLY A 135 -12.94 11.55 -5.46
CA GLY A 135 -13.74 10.62 -6.26
C GLY A 135 -13.03 9.30 -6.54
N ASN A 136 -12.28 9.20 -7.60
CA ASN A 136 -11.65 7.97 -8.04
C ASN A 136 -10.19 7.90 -7.63
N LEU A 137 -9.80 6.85 -6.89
CA LEU A 137 -8.40 6.55 -6.62
C LEU A 137 -7.80 5.75 -7.77
N ALA A 138 -6.85 6.34 -8.47
CA ALA A 138 -6.05 5.65 -9.48
C ALA A 138 -4.73 5.12 -8.89
N ILE A 139 -4.46 3.82 -9.07
CA ILE A 139 -3.27 3.13 -8.55
C ILE A 139 -2.51 2.54 -9.72
N SER A 140 -1.24 2.88 -9.90
CA SER A 140 -0.39 2.30 -10.96
C SER A 140 1.04 2.05 -10.50
N ASN A 141 1.59 0.89 -10.85
CA ASN A 141 2.97 0.49 -10.54
C ASN A 141 3.35 0.68 -9.06
N LEU A 142 2.44 0.39 -8.14
CA LEU A 142 2.63 0.61 -6.70
C LEU A 142 1.95 -0.50 -5.91
N PHE A 143 2.61 -0.97 -4.83
CA PHE A 143 2.04 -1.89 -3.87
C PHE A 143 1.40 -1.12 -2.72
N ILE A 144 0.13 -1.40 -2.43
CA ILE A 144 -0.62 -0.74 -1.35
C ILE A 144 -1.20 -1.80 -0.42
N ALA A 145 -0.95 -1.65 0.89
CA ALA A 145 -1.59 -2.42 1.94
C ALA A 145 -2.48 -1.50 2.79
N CYS A 146 -3.77 -1.80 2.85
CA CYS A 146 -4.76 -1.01 3.60
C CYS A 146 -5.16 -1.73 4.89
N TYR A 147 -4.67 -1.22 6.02
CA TYR A 147 -5.07 -1.59 7.37
C TYR A 147 -5.98 -0.53 8.01
N GLY A 148 -6.09 0.63 7.39
CA GLY A 148 -6.88 1.78 7.84
C GLY A 148 -8.09 2.04 6.95
N ILE A 149 -8.46 3.30 6.83
CA ILE A 149 -9.65 3.73 6.07
C ILE A 149 -9.25 4.17 4.66
N LEU A 150 -9.94 3.63 3.65
CA LEU A 150 -9.82 4.01 2.26
C LEU A 150 -11.12 4.69 1.81
N ASN A 151 -11.13 6.02 1.73
CA ASN A 151 -12.34 6.81 1.50
C ASN A 151 -12.36 7.42 0.10
N TYR A 152 -12.85 6.62 -0.85
CA TYR A 152 -13.06 6.99 -2.25
C TYR A 152 -14.41 6.45 -2.73
N SER A 153 -15.02 7.09 -3.74
CA SER A 153 -16.21 6.55 -4.39
C SER A 153 -15.86 5.41 -5.36
N SER A 154 -14.70 5.49 -5.99
CA SER A 154 -14.27 4.48 -6.97
C SER A 154 -12.78 4.18 -6.89
N ILE A 155 -12.42 2.96 -7.30
CA ILE A 155 -11.03 2.49 -7.35
C ILE A 155 -10.70 2.02 -8.77
N ASP A 156 -9.60 2.53 -9.34
CA ASP A 156 -9.07 2.13 -10.66
C ASP A 156 -7.64 1.59 -10.50
N ILE A 157 -7.50 0.27 -10.42
CA ILE A 157 -6.22 -0.42 -10.29
C ILE A 157 -5.66 -0.66 -11.68
N ARG A 158 -4.65 0.09 -12.05
CA ARG A 158 -4.03 0.11 -13.38
C ARG A 158 -2.84 -0.83 -13.44
N TYR A 159 -2.17 -0.85 -14.57
CA TYR A 159 -0.98 -1.66 -14.86
C TYR A 159 0.03 -1.64 -13.70
N GLY A 160 0.39 -2.81 -13.18
CA GLY A 160 1.34 -2.96 -12.06
C GLY A 160 0.88 -2.34 -10.75
N GLY A 161 -0.38 -1.92 -10.64
CA GLY A 161 -0.98 -1.51 -9.38
C GLY A 161 -1.43 -2.72 -8.57
N TYR A 162 -1.10 -2.76 -7.27
CA TYR A 162 -1.50 -3.80 -6.34
C TYR A 162 -2.17 -3.16 -5.13
N LEU A 163 -3.41 -3.53 -4.88
CA LEU A 163 -4.13 -3.09 -3.68
C LEU A 163 -4.48 -4.31 -2.83
N THR A 164 -3.99 -4.32 -1.61
CA THR A 164 -4.36 -5.32 -0.60
C THR A 164 -5.33 -4.69 0.39
N LEU A 165 -6.53 -5.23 0.49
CA LEU A 165 -7.54 -4.87 1.49
C LEU A 165 -7.52 -5.92 2.60
N THR A 166 -7.58 -5.47 3.86
CA THR A 166 -7.54 -6.34 5.03
C THR A 166 -8.82 -6.24 5.84
N GLU A 167 -9.10 -7.21 6.70
CA GLU A 167 -10.26 -7.18 7.60
C GLU A 167 -10.21 -6.07 8.65
N ASN A 168 -9.03 -5.51 8.92
CA ASN A 168 -8.88 -4.38 9.84
C ASN A 168 -9.14 -3.03 9.18
N GLY A 169 -9.05 -2.96 7.84
CA GLY A 169 -9.36 -1.75 7.09
C GLY A 169 -10.85 -1.63 6.76
N SER A 170 -11.26 -0.48 6.28
CA SER A 170 -12.64 -0.22 5.85
C SER A 170 -12.72 0.94 4.86
N SER A 171 -13.88 1.16 4.28
CA SER A 171 -14.25 2.45 3.70
C SER A 171 -14.96 3.34 4.74
N HIS A 172 -15.09 4.63 4.44
CA HIS A 172 -15.67 5.61 5.36
C HIS A 172 -17.08 5.20 5.82
N GLY A 173 -17.29 5.19 7.14
CA GLY A 173 -18.59 4.87 7.75
C GLY A 173 -18.92 3.38 7.81
N SER A 174 -18.05 2.50 7.35
CA SER A 174 -18.23 1.04 7.38
C SER A 174 -17.54 0.39 8.58
N LEU A 175 -18.01 -0.81 8.93
CA LEU A 175 -17.32 -1.67 9.91
C LEU A 175 -16.04 -2.23 9.32
N GLY A 176 -15.09 -2.63 10.18
CA GLY A 176 -13.86 -3.28 9.76
C GLY A 176 -14.11 -4.45 8.80
N GLY A 177 -13.27 -4.57 7.77
CA GLY A 177 -13.42 -5.56 6.70
C GLY A 177 -14.49 -5.23 5.65
N THR A 178 -15.24 -4.13 5.78
CA THR A 178 -16.25 -3.73 4.80
C THR A 178 -15.77 -2.53 3.99
N TYR A 179 -15.76 -2.70 2.67
CA TYR A 179 -15.34 -1.68 1.71
C TYR A 179 -16.46 -1.41 0.72
N SER A 180 -16.99 -0.19 0.76
CA SER A 180 -18.10 0.25 -0.11
C SER A 180 -17.58 1.22 -1.16
N PHE A 181 -17.78 0.87 -2.44
CA PHE A 181 -17.39 1.68 -3.59
C PHE A 181 -18.52 1.70 -4.62
N GLU A 182 -18.66 2.76 -5.37
CA GLU A 182 -19.54 2.76 -6.54
C GLU A 182 -19.00 1.85 -7.64
N THR A 183 -17.68 1.96 -7.88
CA THR A 183 -17.01 1.20 -8.95
C THR A 183 -15.65 0.70 -8.52
N ILE A 184 -15.36 -0.55 -8.86
CA ILE A 184 -14.01 -1.12 -8.80
C ILE A 184 -13.60 -1.51 -10.22
N SER A 185 -12.51 -0.94 -10.73
CA SER A 185 -11.93 -1.30 -12.02
C SER A 185 -10.55 -1.92 -11.82
N VAL A 186 -10.35 -3.15 -12.27
CA VAL A 186 -9.06 -3.81 -12.27
C VAL A 186 -8.58 -3.97 -13.71
N ARG A 187 -7.66 -3.11 -14.11
CA ARG A 187 -7.10 -3.06 -15.46
C ARG A 187 -6.11 -4.20 -15.69
N ALA A 188 -5.68 -4.37 -16.94
CA ALA A 188 -4.70 -5.37 -17.31
C ALA A 188 -3.45 -5.30 -16.41
N LYS A 189 -3.07 -6.44 -15.81
CA LYS A 189 -1.96 -6.58 -14.83
C LYS A 189 -2.11 -5.74 -13.55
N GLY A 190 -3.32 -5.28 -13.23
CA GLY A 190 -3.68 -4.80 -11.91
C GLY A 190 -4.12 -5.95 -11.02
N GLU A 191 -3.91 -5.85 -9.72
CA GLU A 191 -4.31 -6.86 -8.74
C GLU A 191 -5.02 -6.25 -7.54
N LEU A 192 -6.21 -6.72 -7.23
CA LEU A 192 -6.90 -6.51 -5.96
C LEU A 192 -6.79 -7.78 -5.13
N ARG A 193 -6.08 -7.70 -4.01
CA ARG A 193 -5.93 -8.80 -3.06
C ARG A 193 -6.79 -8.56 -1.83
N LEU A 194 -7.53 -9.58 -1.45
CA LEU A 194 -8.26 -9.62 -0.19
C LEU A 194 -7.44 -10.47 0.77
N HIS A 195 -6.82 -9.83 1.77
CA HIS A 195 -5.87 -10.46 2.67
C HIS A 195 -6.43 -10.52 4.08
N TYR A 196 -6.56 -11.72 4.60
CA TYR A 196 -6.96 -11.99 5.97
C TYR A 196 -5.71 -12.12 6.85
N LEU A 197 -5.59 -11.26 7.83
CA LEU A 197 -4.53 -11.36 8.82
C LEU A 197 -4.94 -12.48 9.81
N SER A 198 -4.44 -13.68 9.61
CA SER A 198 -4.68 -14.79 10.54
C SER A 198 -4.12 -14.42 11.91
N VAL A 199 -4.97 -13.93 12.78
CA VAL A 199 -4.61 -13.80 14.19
C VAL A 199 -4.79 -15.19 14.82
N GLU A 200 -3.83 -15.61 15.62
CA GLU A 200 -3.81 -16.90 16.33
C GLU A 200 -5.03 -17.17 17.24
N ASN A 201 -6.04 -16.32 17.22
CA ASN A 201 -7.25 -16.43 18.04
C ASN A 201 -8.42 -16.98 17.22
N ALA A 202 -8.49 -18.30 17.16
CA ALA A 202 -9.53 -19.11 16.50
C ALA A 202 -10.99 -18.88 16.91
N ASN A 203 -11.28 -17.97 17.82
CA ASN A 203 -12.64 -17.70 18.30
C ASN A 203 -13.37 -16.58 17.52
N ARG A 204 -12.75 -16.01 16.48
CA ARG A 204 -13.40 -15.00 15.65
C ARG A 204 -14.10 -15.63 14.44
N SER A 205 -15.18 -16.37 14.71
CA SER A 205 -16.10 -16.78 13.67
C SER A 205 -16.85 -15.55 13.15
N GLY A 206 -16.55 -15.11 11.95
CA GLY A 206 -17.33 -14.04 11.28
C GLY A 206 -16.55 -12.85 10.74
N GLU A 207 -15.25 -12.77 10.97
CA GLU A 207 -14.44 -11.74 10.29
C GLU A 207 -14.35 -12.07 8.81
N ARG A 208 -14.76 -11.13 7.99
CA ARG A 208 -14.82 -11.28 6.52
C ARG A 208 -14.47 -9.96 5.86
N ILE A 209 -13.91 -10.05 4.66
CA ILE A 209 -13.81 -8.88 3.80
C ILE A 209 -15.04 -8.85 2.91
N VAL A 210 -15.78 -7.74 2.95
CA VAL A 210 -16.96 -7.48 2.13
C VAL A 210 -16.63 -6.38 1.15
N LEU A 211 -16.81 -6.65 -0.13
CA LEU A 211 -16.80 -5.63 -1.18
C LEU A 211 -18.27 -5.32 -1.53
N ASP A 212 -18.73 -4.16 -1.10
CA ASP A 212 -20.05 -3.63 -1.45
C ASP A 212 -19.84 -2.61 -2.59
N CYS A 213 -20.29 -2.94 -3.79
CA CYS A 213 -20.10 -2.09 -4.95
C CYS A 213 -21.18 -2.27 -6.01
N SER A 214 -21.53 -1.18 -6.66
CA SER A 214 -22.53 -1.20 -7.74
C SER A 214 -21.99 -1.81 -9.03
N PHE A 215 -20.69 -1.71 -9.26
CA PHE A 215 -20.07 -2.21 -10.49
C PHE A 215 -18.64 -2.65 -10.28
N ILE A 216 -18.30 -3.85 -10.81
CA ILE A 216 -16.92 -4.36 -10.89
C ILE A 216 -16.58 -4.63 -12.34
N SER A 217 -15.47 -4.08 -12.80
CA SER A 217 -14.87 -4.36 -14.10
C SER A 217 -13.50 -4.98 -13.94
N ILE A 218 -13.27 -6.12 -14.57
CA ILE A 218 -11.97 -6.80 -14.58
C ILE A 218 -11.56 -7.01 -16.02
N GLU A 219 -10.50 -6.33 -16.44
CA GLU A 219 -9.94 -6.50 -17.79
C GLU A 219 -9.16 -7.81 -17.91
N LYS A 220 -8.88 -8.21 -19.14
CA LYS A 220 -8.00 -9.36 -19.41
C LYS A 220 -6.66 -9.18 -18.70
N TYR A 221 -6.25 -10.19 -17.91
CA TYR A 221 -5.07 -10.18 -17.02
C TYR A 221 -5.17 -9.26 -15.77
N GLY A 222 -6.31 -8.65 -15.52
CA GLY A 222 -6.61 -8.09 -14.19
C GLY A 222 -7.02 -9.21 -13.24
N VAL A 223 -6.73 -9.08 -11.96
CA VAL A 223 -6.97 -10.14 -10.97
C VAL A 223 -7.62 -9.59 -9.72
N ILE A 224 -8.68 -10.25 -9.25
CA ILE A 224 -9.15 -10.15 -7.86
C ILE A 224 -8.87 -11.51 -7.21
N THR A 225 -8.13 -11.53 -6.10
CA THR A 225 -7.68 -12.78 -5.50
C THR A 225 -7.73 -12.75 -3.97
N SER A 226 -7.93 -13.92 -3.40
CA SER A 226 -7.76 -14.22 -1.98
C SER A 226 -6.99 -15.53 -1.81
N ASN A 227 -6.11 -15.85 -2.75
CA ASN A 227 -5.33 -17.07 -2.74
C ASN A 227 -4.41 -17.16 -1.52
N GLY A 228 -4.41 -18.29 -0.84
CA GLY A 228 -3.59 -18.54 0.34
C GLY A 228 -4.13 -17.97 1.64
N GLU A 229 -5.30 -17.34 1.62
CA GLU A 229 -5.89 -16.62 2.76
C GLU A 229 -6.90 -17.49 3.56
N GLY A 230 -6.90 -18.79 3.36
CA GLY A 230 -7.71 -19.72 4.15
C GLY A 230 -7.14 -19.93 5.56
N PHE A 231 -7.95 -20.48 6.44
CA PHE A 231 -7.48 -20.84 7.78
C PHE A 231 -6.27 -21.79 7.68
N SER A 232 -5.18 -21.45 8.35
CA SER A 232 -4.03 -22.36 8.46
C SER A 232 -4.40 -23.59 9.29
N GLY A 233 -4.06 -24.78 8.80
CA GLY A 233 -4.11 -25.98 9.62
C GLY A 233 -3.11 -25.84 10.79
N SER A 234 -3.54 -26.03 12.02
CA SER A 234 -2.65 -26.01 13.19
C SER A 234 -2.24 -27.42 13.59
N ARG A 235 -0.95 -27.63 13.71
CA ARG A 235 -0.38 -28.89 14.24
C ARG A 235 -0.58 -29.06 15.73
N GLU A 236 -0.55 -27.94 16.47
CA GLU A 236 -0.56 -27.96 17.94
C GLU A 236 -1.96 -27.83 18.52
N PHE A 237 -2.90 -27.23 17.80
CA PHE A 237 -4.24 -26.95 18.29
C PHE A 237 -5.31 -27.21 17.21
N PRO A 238 -5.67 -28.49 16.97
CA PRO A 238 -6.69 -28.83 15.96
C PRO A 238 -8.07 -28.24 16.28
N THR A 239 -8.31 -27.82 17.52
CA THR A 239 -9.57 -27.17 17.94
C THR A 239 -9.58 -25.65 17.70
N ILE A 240 -8.45 -25.05 17.34
CA ILE A 240 -8.29 -23.61 17.14
C ILE A 240 -8.25 -23.24 15.65
N SER A 241 -8.15 -24.22 14.77
CA SER A 241 -8.21 -24.01 13.33
C SER A 241 -9.67 -23.80 12.91
N GLY A 242 -10.03 -22.63 12.41
CA GLY A 242 -11.40 -22.18 12.12
C GLY A 242 -12.32 -23.18 11.39
N LEU A 243 -13.54 -22.79 11.10
CA LEU A 243 -14.52 -23.61 10.38
C LEU A 243 -13.92 -24.11 9.04
N GLY A 244 -13.86 -25.43 8.86
CA GLY A 244 -13.26 -26.05 7.66
C GLY A 244 -11.77 -26.30 7.75
N ALA A 245 -11.15 -26.17 8.91
CA ALA A 245 -9.76 -26.59 9.10
C ALA A 245 -9.58 -28.06 8.71
N GLY A 246 -8.50 -28.33 8.00
CA GLY A 246 -8.15 -29.68 7.59
C GLY A 246 -7.86 -30.59 8.79
N LEU A 247 -8.12 -31.87 8.63
CA LEU A 247 -7.78 -32.87 9.62
C LEU A 247 -6.25 -33.00 9.74
N PHE A 248 -5.78 -33.10 10.97
CA PHE A 248 -4.40 -33.35 11.29
C PHE A 248 -4.22 -34.84 11.66
N ASP A 249 -3.33 -35.53 10.99
CA ASP A 249 -2.79 -36.82 11.39
C ASP A 249 -1.30 -36.66 11.71
N LEU A 250 -0.77 -37.55 12.56
CA LEU A 250 0.58 -37.47 13.15
C LEU A 250 1.73 -37.13 12.19
N ASN A 251 1.54 -37.23 10.88
CA ASN A 251 2.57 -37.00 9.85
C ASN A 251 2.17 -36.06 8.72
N ALA A 252 0.92 -35.60 8.65
CA ALA A 252 0.47 -34.70 7.59
C ALA A 252 -0.77 -33.91 8.03
N ALA A 253 -0.83 -32.64 7.64
CA ALA A 253 -2.02 -31.81 7.76
C ALA A 253 -2.67 -31.65 6.40
N SER A 254 -3.97 -31.91 6.29
CA SER A 254 -4.72 -31.51 5.09
C SER A 254 -5.01 -30.01 5.15
N GLY A 255 -5.03 -29.33 4.02
CA GLY A 255 -5.44 -27.93 3.95
C GLY A 255 -6.87 -27.74 4.45
N GLY A 256 -7.13 -26.61 5.12
CA GLY A 256 -8.47 -26.21 5.52
C GLY A 256 -9.36 -25.98 4.29
N GLY A 257 -10.63 -26.37 4.36
CA GLY A 257 -11.61 -26.09 3.31
C GLY A 257 -12.94 -25.64 3.93
N TYR A 258 -13.57 -24.66 3.34
CA TYR A 258 -14.91 -24.22 3.71
C TYR A 258 -15.83 -24.46 2.51
N GLY A 259 -16.68 -25.45 2.57
CA GLY A 259 -17.59 -25.81 1.47
C GLY A 259 -17.01 -26.76 0.41
N GLY A 260 -15.80 -27.30 0.60
CA GLY A 260 -15.15 -28.29 -0.27
C GLY A 260 -14.02 -29.02 0.44
N THR A 261 -13.59 -30.16 -0.06
CA THR A 261 -12.44 -30.91 0.47
C THR A 261 -11.15 -30.21 0.02
N GLY A 262 -10.57 -29.39 0.90
CA GLY A 262 -9.25 -28.77 0.71
C GLY A 262 -9.25 -27.63 -0.32
N GLY A 263 -9.48 -26.43 0.12
CA GLY A 263 -9.38 -25.22 -0.68
C GLY A 263 -9.54 -23.97 0.21
N SER A 264 -8.89 -22.88 -0.14
CA SER A 264 -9.09 -21.59 0.50
C SER A 264 -10.53 -21.13 0.29
N PHE A 265 -11.18 -20.65 1.35
CA PHE A 265 -12.53 -20.16 1.26
C PHE A 265 -12.62 -18.69 1.67
N PHE A 266 -13.06 -17.89 0.73
CA PHE A 266 -13.52 -16.53 0.97
C PHE A 266 -14.96 -16.39 0.49
N LEU A 267 -15.81 -15.82 1.34
CA LEU A 267 -17.08 -15.31 0.87
C LEU A 267 -16.83 -13.90 0.32
N ILE A 268 -16.62 -13.80 -0.97
CA ILE A 268 -16.75 -12.50 -1.67
C ILE A 268 -18.26 -12.31 -1.81
N SER A 269 -18.86 -11.52 -0.92
CA SER A 269 -20.23 -11.07 -1.11
C SER A 269 -20.17 -9.83 -1.97
N ILE A 270 -20.41 -9.99 -3.26
CA ILE A 270 -20.59 -8.88 -4.18
C ILE A 270 -22.09 -8.63 -4.20
N CYS A 271 -22.54 -7.57 -3.57
CA CYS A 271 -23.92 -7.13 -3.65
C CYS A 271 -24.03 -6.16 -4.84
N PHE A 272 -24.70 -6.58 -5.88
CA PHE A 272 -25.16 -5.68 -6.95
C PHE A 272 -26.54 -5.15 -6.54
N ASN A 273 -26.67 -3.85 -6.42
CA ASN A 273 -27.97 -3.17 -6.27
C ASN A 273 -28.58 -2.88 -7.64
#